data_456f3134dadc0ed8f0b86185195d9de8
#
_entry.id   456f3134dadc0ed8f0b86185195d9de8
#
_cell.length_a   1.000
_cell.length_b   1.000
_cell.length_c   1.000
_cell.angle_alpha   90.00
_cell.angle_beta   90.00
_cell.angle_gamma   90.00
#
_symmetry.space_group_name_H-M   'P 1'
#
loop_
_entity.id
_entity.type
_entity.pdbx_description
1 polymer ?
#
loop_
_entity_poly.entity_id
_entity_poly.type
_entity_poly.pdbx_seq_one_letter_code
_entity_poly.pdbx_strand_id
1 'polypeptide(L)'
;MNRRNFMAGCATCAGAMVIPTSGLFAAGDGAKKKKRIRVLYSLHADVQPGPDWPNVGFNFTPVMKRMTAALSAGCPEIEFIPTTANGPEQAKAILEKDKSANIDGYVVMQMNCWNRVVQSMVASGKPVLYADFLYAGSGGFLVYSSGFLRRQSKNFAFIGSSQFSDVVEAAKCFMTIEQPDQFAATVAKVRKQQTQAPSGQDCKPDEIDLLSPTAWKEKMKQSKILTIGGKGWRGPKSVIEELGVQVAEIPYAEVNDAWKIADKEKSKQVADMWQKRASKIADVSRKELENSAAMYLGMKNVLKKHAADAITINCLGGFYGNHIHAYPCLGFHELCNEGLVGACECDLLSTATMVGLKNLTGGRTGFISDPVIDFAKRQIIYAHCVAPNRAFGPNGQSNPIEILTHSEDRQGASLRSLLPTGYMTTTIELAAFNKELLFHRGKAVDNIIEDRACRTKLAVEPDGDIEKLMTQWDRFGWHRVTAYGDLKDPLFEIAKMLKWKITEEA
;
A
#
# COMPACT_ATOMS: atom_id res chain seq x y z
N MET A 1 14.20 5.25 -35.71
CA MET A 1 14.55 6.68 -35.91
C MET A 1 15.58 7.08 -34.87
N ASN A 2 16.74 7.58 -35.31
CA ASN A 2 17.97 7.73 -34.53
C ASN A 2 17.95 8.90 -33.51
N ARG A 3 18.55 8.64 -32.35
CA ARG A 3 18.73 9.55 -31.18
C ARG A 3 19.78 10.67 -31.39
N ARG A 4 19.86 11.33 -32.56
CA ARG A 4 20.94 12.28 -32.84
C ARG A 4 20.52 13.55 -33.57
N ASN A 5 19.35 14.17 -33.26
CA ASN A 5 19.03 15.49 -33.84
C ASN A 5 18.12 16.29 -32.88
N PHE A 6 18.62 16.64 -31.69
CA PHE A 6 17.97 17.65 -30.84
C PHE A 6 19.01 18.50 -30.07
N MET A 7 20.00 18.98 -30.80
CA MET A 7 20.95 20.00 -30.28
C MET A 7 21.49 20.80 -31.44
N ALA A 8 20.71 21.72 -32.02
CA ALA A 8 21.21 22.86 -32.78
C ALA A 8 20.07 23.86 -33.03
N GLY A 9 20.13 25.00 -32.41
CA GLY A 9 19.25 26.11 -32.73
C GLY A 9 18.92 27.02 -31.56
N CYS A 10 19.83 27.87 -31.17
CA CYS A 10 19.59 29.21 -30.63
C CYS A 10 20.94 29.92 -30.35
N ALA A 11 21.56 30.44 -31.38
CA ALA A 11 22.53 31.50 -31.22
C ALA A 11 22.13 32.59 -32.22
N THR A 12 22.14 33.82 -31.77
CA THR A 12 22.00 35.13 -32.43
C THR A 12 20.72 35.89 -32.08
N CYS A 13 20.90 36.81 -31.13
CA CYS A 13 20.43 38.22 -31.22
C CYS A 13 21.20 39.04 -30.21
N ALA A 14 22.35 39.55 -30.62
CA ALA A 14 23.03 40.69 -29.97
C ALA A 14 22.35 41.96 -30.45
N GLY A 15 21.61 42.65 -29.59
CA GLY A 15 21.06 43.97 -29.83
C GLY A 15 21.59 44.92 -28.77
N ALA A 16 22.46 45.86 -29.18
CA ALA A 16 22.97 46.94 -28.34
C ALA A 16 21.83 47.84 -27.87
N MET A 17 21.73 48.13 -26.59
CA MET A 17 20.88 49.19 -26.06
C MET A 17 21.69 50.15 -25.21
N VAL A 18 21.58 51.41 -25.62
CA VAL A 18 22.12 52.64 -25.07
C VAL A 18 21.65 52.84 -23.60
N ILE A 19 22.59 53.16 -22.72
CA ILE A 19 22.34 53.51 -21.35
C ILE A 19 22.00 55.01 -21.27
N PRO A 20 20.91 55.44 -20.64
CA PRO A 20 20.81 56.76 -20.06
C PRO A 20 21.14 56.70 -18.57
N THR A 21 22.20 57.39 -18.20
CA THR A 21 22.52 57.74 -16.82
C THR A 21 21.57 58.80 -16.32
N SER A 22 20.81 58.53 -15.25
CA SER A 22 20.53 59.44 -14.13
C SER A 22 19.33 58.96 -13.32
N GLY A 23 19.50 58.79 -12.03
CA GLY A 23 18.44 58.59 -11.05
C GLY A 23 18.91 57.68 -9.92
N LEU A 24 19.63 58.22 -8.91
CA LEU A 24 19.76 57.60 -7.60
C LEU A 24 18.35 57.50 -6.99
N PHE A 25 17.69 56.34 -7.13
CA PHE A 25 16.69 55.90 -6.18
C PHE A 25 17.37 54.87 -5.30
N ALA A 26 17.58 55.22 -4.04
CA ALA A 26 17.90 54.26 -3.01
C ALA A 26 16.71 53.30 -2.91
N ALA A 27 16.71 52.20 -3.65
CA ALA A 27 15.87 51.06 -3.40
C ALA A 27 16.32 50.42 -2.09
N GLY A 28 15.60 50.70 -1.04
CA GLY A 28 15.64 49.90 0.17
C GLY A 28 15.16 48.52 -0.20
N ASP A 29 16.06 47.68 -0.64
CA ASP A 29 15.86 46.27 -0.84
C ASP A 29 15.81 45.59 0.53
N GLY A 30 14.69 45.75 1.22
CA GLY A 30 14.33 44.90 2.35
C GLY A 30 14.09 43.51 1.81
N ALA A 31 15.18 42.76 1.63
CA ALA A 31 15.08 41.34 1.25
C ALA A 31 14.05 40.69 2.17
N LYS A 32 12.85 40.35 1.64
CA LYS A 32 11.80 39.68 2.41
C LYS A 32 12.44 38.47 3.08
N LYS A 33 12.42 38.44 4.41
CA LYS A 33 12.97 37.34 5.21
C LYS A 33 12.34 36.04 4.71
N LYS A 34 13.16 35.10 4.21
CA LYS A 34 12.69 33.80 3.73
C LYS A 34 11.97 33.04 4.85
N LYS A 35 10.90 32.36 4.54
CA LYS A 35 10.29 31.38 5.44
C LYS A 35 11.27 30.25 5.65
N ARG A 36 11.40 29.77 6.89
CA ARG A 36 12.32 28.68 7.26
C ARG A 36 11.54 27.41 7.54
N ILE A 37 11.64 26.43 6.66
CA ILE A 37 10.88 25.18 6.72
C ILE A 37 11.83 24.01 6.98
N ARG A 38 11.60 23.31 8.08
CA ARG A 38 12.33 22.07 8.38
C ARG A 38 11.80 20.93 7.50
N VAL A 39 12.68 20.26 6.75
CA VAL A 39 12.35 19.04 6.01
C VAL A 39 12.82 17.83 6.82
N LEU A 40 11.88 17.07 7.38
CA LEU A 40 12.16 15.84 8.11
C LEU A 40 11.96 14.64 7.21
N TYR A 41 13.02 13.91 6.96
CA TYR A 41 12.96 12.59 6.33
C TYR A 41 12.75 11.55 7.43
N SER A 42 11.53 10.99 7.50
CA SER A 42 11.13 9.97 8.47
C SER A 42 11.54 8.59 7.96
N LEU A 43 12.66 8.06 8.45
CA LEU A 43 13.27 6.80 8.00
C LEU A 43 14.02 6.10 9.14
N HIS A 44 14.25 4.80 9.02
CA HIS A 44 14.95 4.03 10.04
C HIS A 44 16.43 4.38 10.12
N ALA A 45 17.10 4.50 8.97
CA ALA A 45 18.50 4.93 8.81
C ALA A 45 18.74 5.35 7.36
N ASP A 46 19.88 6.00 7.06
CA ASP A 46 20.26 6.45 5.71
C ASP A 46 20.38 5.29 4.70
N VAL A 47 20.70 4.09 5.18
CA VAL A 47 20.61 2.84 4.46
C VAL A 47 19.67 1.93 5.24
N GLN A 48 18.66 1.36 4.59
CA GLN A 48 17.65 0.51 5.23
C GLN A 48 18.31 -0.67 5.97
N PRO A 49 18.20 -0.73 7.32
CA PRO A 49 19.00 -1.67 8.11
C PRO A 49 18.44 -3.09 8.14
N GLY A 50 17.16 -3.26 7.91
CA GLY A 50 16.46 -4.54 7.97
C GLY A 50 15.30 -4.60 6.99
N PRO A 51 14.60 -5.75 6.91
CA PRO A 51 13.44 -5.91 6.05
C PRO A 51 12.34 -4.90 6.39
N ASP A 52 11.87 -4.19 5.40
CA ASP A 52 10.76 -3.22 5.41
C ASP A 52 10.53 -2.69 3.99
N TRP A 53 9.63 -1.74 3.83
CA TRP A 53 9.50 -0.92 2.65
C TRP A 53 10.30 0.39 2.79
N PRO A 54 11.24 0.66 1.86
CA PRO A 54 11.79 -0.21 0.82
C PRO A 54 12.70 -1.30 1.42
N ASN A 55 13.19 -2.19 0.57
CA ASN A 55 13.98 -3.36 0.97
C ASN A 55 15.25 -3.05 1.76
N VAL A 56 15.73 -4.07 2.47
CA VAL A 56 17.05 -4.04 3.13
C VAL A 56 18.15 -3.55 2.18
N GLY A 57 19.04 -2.70 2.67
CA GLY A 57 20.14 -2.09 1.90
C GLY A 57 19.74 -0.93 0.99
N PHE A 58 18.48 -0.53 0.92
CA PHE A 58 18.08 0.64 0.13
C PHE A 58 18.74 1.92 0.67
N ASN A 59 19.45 2.66 -0.20
CA ASN A 59 20.11 3.90 0.17
C ASN A 59 19.21 5.12 -0.09
N PHE A 60 18.75 5.76 0.97
CA PHE A 60 17.88 6.94 0.91
C PHE A 60 18.63 8.23 0.56
N THR A 61 19.94 8.31 0.80
CA THR A 61 20.72 9.56 0.65
C THR A 61 20.55 10.21 -0.73
N PRO A 62 20.65 9.50 -1.87
CA PRO A 62 20.46 10.12 -3.18
C PRO A 62 19.04 10.63 -3.39
N VAL A 63 18.04 9.95 -2.83
CA VAL A 63 16.64 10.34 -2.93
C VAL A 63 16.39 11.62 -2.14
N MET A 64 16.81 11.68 -0.88
CA MET A 64 16.68 12.86 -0.01
C MET A 64 17.36 14.10 -0.63
N LYS A 65 18.56 13.94 -1.20
CA LYS A 65 19.26 15.02 -1.91
C LYS A 65 18.44 15.56 -3.09
N ARG A 66 17.87 14.68 -3.94
CA ARG A 66 17.05 15.11 -5.08
C ARG A 66 15.77 15.81 -4.61
N MET A 67 15.09 15.30 -3.58
CA MET A 67 13.88 15.90 -3.03
C MET A 67 14.16 17.30 -2.45
N THR A 68 15.23 17.45 -1.66
CA THR A 68 15.63 18.75 -1.10
C THR A 68 15.97 19.75 -2.21
N ALA A 69 16.72 19.32 -3.23
CA ALA A 69 17.08 20.18 -4.37
C ALA A 69 15.84 20.63 -5.16
N ALA A 70 14.88 19.74 -5.39
CA ALA A 70 13.63 20.07 -6.08
C ALA A 70 12.77 21.06 -5.28
N LEU A 71 12.64 20.89 -3.96
CA LEU A 71 11.96 21.85 -3.08
C LEU A 71 12.63 23.22 -3.16
N SER A 72 13.97 23.29 -3.03
CA SER A 72 14.71 24.54 -3.05
C SER A 72 14.63 25.27 -4.40
N ALA A 73 14.66 24.51 -5.51
CA ALA A 73 14.54 25.08 -6.84
C ALA A 73 13.12 25.59 -7.14
N GLY A 74 12.09 24.88 -6.67
CA GLY A 74 10.70 25.22 -6.92
C GLY A 74 10.10 26.28 -5.97
N CYS A 75 10.77 26.54 -4.83
CA CYS A 75 10.33 27.51 -3.81
C CYS A 75 11.53 28.39 -3.34
N PRO A 76 12.05 29.26 -4.20
CA PRO A 76 13.26 30.04 -3.89
C PRO A 76 13.09 31.03 -2.70
N GLU A 77 11.86 31.37 -2.35
CA GLU A 77 11.52 32.22 -1.19
C GLU A 77 11.53 31.47 0.14
N ILE A 78 11.71 30.14 0.11
CA ILE A 78 11.76 29.30 1.30
C ILE A 78 13.20 28.80 1.52
N GLU A 79 13.66 28.87 2.75
CA GLU A 79 14.87 28.18 3.22
C GLU A 79 14.49 26.80 3.75
N PHE A 80 14.78 25.74 2.99
CA PHE A 80 14.57 24.37 3.43
C PHE A 80 15.77 23.83 4.21
N ILE A 81 15.52 23.33 5.42
CA ILE A 81 16.54 22.84 6.34
C ILE A 81 16.34 21.33 6.55
N PRO A 82 17.05 20.48 5.76
CA PRO A 82 16.85 19.03 5.83
C PRO A 82 17.43 18.42 7.11
N THR A 83 16.74 17.40 7.63
CA THR A 83 17.21 16.55 8.72
C THR A 83 16.51 15.17 8.64
N THR A 84 17.01 14.19 9.38
CA THR A 84 16.41 12.85 9.49
C THR A 84 15.87 12.62 10.89
N ALA A 85 14.85 11.76 11.00
CA ALA A 85 14.34 11.26 12.27
C ALA A 85 13.81 9.84 12.10
N ASN A 86 14.13 8.95 13.04
CA ASN A 86 13.71 7.54 13.01
C ASN A 86 12.56 7.22 13.99
N GLY A 87 12.08 8.22 14.72
CA GLY A 87 10.99 8.02 15.67
C GLY A 87 10.66 9.24 16.51
N PRO A 88 9.72 9.07 17.46
CA PRO A 88 9.20 10.17 18.28
C PRO A 88 10.28 10.89 19.13
N GLU A 89 11.25 10.16 19.63
CA GLU A 89 12.29 10.77 20.50
C GLU A 89 13.20 11.72 19.72
N GLN A 90 13.65 11.32 18.52
CA GLN A 90 14.43 12.21 17.66
C GLN A 90 13.57 13.39 17.18
N ALA A 91 12.29 13.15 16.87
CA ALA A 91 11.36 14.19 16.49
C ALA A 91 11.22 15.27 17.60
N LYS A 92 11.05 14.84 18.85
CA LYS A 92 11.01 15.76 20.01
C LYS A 92 12.31 16.55 20.18
N ALA A 93 13.46 15.87 20.06
CA ALA A 93 14.78 16.55 20.15
C ALA A 93 14.96 17.63 19.07
N ILE A 94 14.45 17.38 17.85
CA ILE A 94 14.44 18.36 16.76
C ILE A 94 13.53 19.54 17.13
N LEU A 95 12.32 19.30 17.64
CA LEU A 95 11.41 20.38 18.09
C LEU A 95 12.02 21.27 19.14
N GLU A 96 12.75 20.71 20.12
CA GLU A 96 13.45 21.51 21.13
C GLU A 96 14.51 22.45 20.51
N LYS A 97 15.32 21.94 19.57
CA LYS A 97 16.29 22.76 18.83
C LYS A 97 15.59 23.83 17.98
N ASP A 98 14.43 23.53 17.43
CA ASP A 98 13.69 24.44 16.56
C ASP A 98 13.00 25.58 17.29
N LYS A 99 12.91 25.55 18.64
CA LYS A 99 12.44 26.70 19.44
C LYS A 99 13.29 27.93 19.25
N SER A 100 14.61 27.78 19.13
CA SER A 100 15.56 28.87 18.90
C SER A 100 15.89 29.11 17.42
N ALA A 101 15.52 28.19 16.53
CA ALA A 101 15.91 28.23 15.12
C ALA A 101 14.93 29.01 14.22
N ASN A 102 13.88 29.63 14.79
CA ASN A 102 12.86 30.40 14.05
C ASN A 102 12.28 29.60 12.86
N ILE A 103 11.90 28.33 13.07
CA ILE A 103 11.25 27.49 12.08
C ILE A 103 9.77 27.89 11.94
N ASP A 104 9.31 28.13 10.71
CA ASP A 104 7.93 28.55 10.41
C ASP A 104 6.98 27.37 10.19
N GLY A 105 7.50 26.21 9.80
CA GLY A 105 6.69 25.00 9.53
C GLY A 105 7.56 23.78 9.20
N TYR A 106 6.90 22.67 8.89
CA TYR A 106 7.52 21.38 8.67
C TYR A 106 7.04 20.72 7.38
N VAL A 107 7.95 20.18 6.58
CA VAL A 107 7.67 19.14 5.59
C VAL A 107 8.15 17.82 6.19
N VAL A 108 7.26 16.86 6.35
CA VAL A 108 7.61 15.52 6.83
C VAL A 108 7.45 14.54 5.66
N MET A 109 8.58 14.02 5.17
CA MET A 109 8.64 13.00 4.13
C MET A 109 8.59 11.61 4.79
N GLN A 110 7.53 10.86 4.60
CA GLN A 110 7.42 9.49 5.11
C GLN A 110 8.20 8.56 4.19
N MET A 111 9.38 8.15 4.61
CA MET A 111 10.32 7.37 3.79
C MET A 111 10.25 5.86 4.06
N ASN A 112 9.84 5.46 5.28
CA ASN A 112 9.54 4.08 5.70
C ASN A 112 8.18 4.03 6.39
N CYS A 113 7.61 2.83 6.56
CA CYS A 113 6.43 2.63 7.40
C CYS A 113 6.74 2.80 8.90
N TRP A 114 5.74 3.22 9.68
CA TRP A 114 5.64 3.10 11.15
C TRP A 114 6.61 3.93 12.01
N ASN A 115 7.29 4.94 11.49
CA ASN A 115 8.26 5.77 12.23
C ASN A 115 7.64 6.75 13.26
N ARG A 116 6.37 7.14 13.13
CA ARG A 116 5.63 8.03 14.06
C ARG A 116 6.27 9.41 14.30
N VAL A 117 6.98 9.96 13.34
CA VAL A 117 7.63 11.28 13.41
C VAL A 117 6.61 12.41 13.26
N VAL A 118 5.67 12.27 12.32
CA VAL A 118 4.70 13.31 11.98
C VAL A 118 3.82 13.74 13.16
N GLN A 119 3.52 12.83 14.10
CA GLN A 119 2.70 13.12 15.26
C GLN A 119 3.30 14.23 16.13
N SER A 120 4.62 14.19 16.36
CA SER A 120 5.32 15.21 17.13
C SER A 120 5.30 16.56 16.41
N MET A 121 5.48 16.55 15.08
CA MET A 121 5.47 17.79 14.30
C MET A 121 4.10 18.46 14.30
N VAL A 122 3.01 17.71 14.12
CA VAL A 122 1.63 18.24 14.17
C VAL A 122 1.30 18.79 15.55
N ALA A 123 1.77 18.15 16.63
CA ALA A 123 1.58 18.62 18.00
C ALA A 123 2.29 19.94 18.30
N SER A 124 3.23 20.39 17.49
CA SER A 124 3.87 21.71 17.62
C SER A 124 2.92 22.90 17.36
N GLY A 125 1.78 22.65 16.73
CA GLY A 125 0.82 23.68 16.30
C GLY A 125 1.24 24.44 15.03
N LYS A 126 2.47 24.27 14.53
CA LYS A 126 2.94 24.88 13.28
C LYS A 126 2.40 24.14 12.06
N PRO A 127 2.34 24.77 10.87
CA PRO A 127 1.94 24.12 9.63
C PRO A 127 2.81 22.89 9.31
N VAL A 128 2.20 21.76 8.98
CA VAL A 128 2.88 20.51 8.63
C VAL A 128 2.35 20.00 7.29
N LEU A 129 3.24 19.93 6.29
CA LEU A 129 3.01 19.21 5.05
C LEU A 129 3.54 17.79 5.19
N TYR A 130 2.67 16.81 5.16
CA TYR A 130 3.03 15.39 5.22
C TYR A 130 3.01 14.78 3.82
N ALA A 131 4.14 14.30 3.36
CA ALA A 131 4.29 13.78 2.02
C ALA A 131 4.73 12.30 2.04
N ASP A 132 4.14 11.51 1.15
CA ASP A 132 4.48 10.10 0.99
C ASP A 132 5.68 9.92 0.03
N PHE A 133 6.62 9.09 0.42
CA PHE A 133 7.53 8.48 -0.53
C PHE A 133 6.88 7.17 -1.01
N LEU A 134 6.06 7.27 -2.05
CA LEU A 134 5.18 6.22 -2.52
C LEU A 134 5.86 4.85 -2.54
N TYR A 135 5.11 3.84 -2.17
CA TYR A 135 5.54 2.43 -2.04
C TYR A 135 6.52 2.16 -0.89
N ALA A 136 7.12 3.18 -0.30
CA ALA A 136 8.04 3.03 0.82
C ALA A 136 7.39 3.51 2.13
N GLY A 137 6.87 4.72 2.14
CA GLY A 137 6.23 5.32 3.31
C GLY A 137 4.73 5.08 3.44
N SER A 138 4.10 4.52 2.40
CA SER A 138 2.64 4.58 2.19
C SER A 138 1.81 4.01 3.35
N GLY A 139 2.30 3.00 4.07
CA GLY A 139 1.63 2.45 5.25
C GLY A 139 1.45 3.48 6.35
N GLY A 140 2.55 4.04 6.83
CA GLY A 140 2.54 5.08 7.85
C GLY A 140 1.82 6.34 7.37
N PHE A 141 2.03 6.73 6.10
CA PHE A 141 1.38 7.88 5.51
C PHE A 141 -0.15 7.79 5.60
N LEU A 142 -0.75 6.70 5.12
CA LEU A 142 -2.21 6.55 5.11
C LEU A 142 -2.79 6.48 6.53
N VAL A 143 -2.23 5.61 7.38
CA VAL A 143 -2.75 5.37 8.73
C VAL A 143 -2.64 6.63 9.61
N TYR A 144 -1.51 7.36 9.55
CA TYR A 144 -1.34 8.56 10.36
C TYR A 144 -2.17 9.72 9.85
N SER A 145 -2.27 9.89 8.52
CA SER A 145 -3.13 10.90 7.91
C SER A 145 -4.59 10.72 8.33
N SER A 146 -5.11 9.49 8.29
CA SER A 146 -6.50 9.19 8.68
C SER A 146 -6.83 9.69 10.08
N GLY A 147 -5.92 9.49 11.04
CA GLY A 147 -6.10 9.97 12.41
C GLY A 147 -6.17 11.50 12.52
N PHE A 148 -5.36 12.24 11.77
CA PHE A 148 -5.38 13.71 11.78
C PHE A 148 -6.61 14.26 11.06
N LEU A 149 -7.01 13.66 9.95
CA LEU A 149 -8.21 14.08 9.20
C LEU A 149 -9.48 13.90 10.01
N ARG A 150 -9.65 12.79 10.72
CA ARG A 150 -10.81 12.60 11.62
C ARG A 150 -10.86 13.62 12.77
N ARG A 151 -9.71 14.05 13.26
CA ARG A 151 -9.62 15.10 14.29
C ARG A 151 -9.74 16.51 13.71
N GLN A 152 -9.86 16.64 12.40
CA GLN A 152 -9.92 17.93 11.71
C GLN A 152 -8.74 18.86 12.06
N SER A 153 -7.53 18.29 12.10
CA SER A 153 -6.30 19.02 12.43
C SER A 153 -6.00 20.06 11.36
N LYS A 154 -6.24 21.33 11.66
CA LYS A 154 -6.18 22.43 10.69
C LYS A 154 -4.76 22.80 10.24
N ASN A 155 -3.76 22.50 11.05
CA ASN A 155 -2.33 22.72 10.73
C ASN A 155 -1.70 21.53 9.99
N PHE A 156 -2.44 20.45 9.73
CA PHE A 156 -1.99 19.24 9.07
C PHE A 156 -2.50 19.18 7.64
N ALA A 157 -1.61 19.05 6.67
CA ALA A 157 -1.92 18.81 5.28
C ALA A 157 -1.11 17.62 4.74
N PHE A 158 -1.59 16.97 3.69
CA PHE A 158 -0.95 15.78 3.12
C PHE A 158 -0.87 15.82 1.60
N ILE A 159 0.14 15.13 1.03
CA ILE A 159 0.31 14.87 -0.41
C ILE A 159 0.80 13.43 -0.59
N GLY A 160 0.04 12.62 -1.32
CA GLY A 160 0.44 11.30 -1.82
C GLY A 160 0.43 11.34 -3.35
N SER A 161 1.59 11.49 -3.98
CA SER A 161 1.68 11.68 -5.42
C SER A 161 2.92 11.03 -6.01
N SER A 162 2.77 10.39 -7.16
CA SER A 162 3.91 9.92 -7.99
C SER A 162 4.66 11.05 -8.67
N GLN A 163 4.11 12.28 -8.67
CA GLN A 163 4.72 13.48 -9.22
C GLN A 163 5.29 14.33 -8.06
N PHE A 164 6.61 14.36 -7.90
CA PHE A 164 7.21 15.16 -6.81
C PHE A 164 6.98 16.67 -6.96
N SER A 165 6.70 17.15 -8.17
CA SER A 165 6.23 18.52 -8.42
C SER A 165 5.00 18.90 -7.60
N ASP A 166 4.13 17.94 -7.28
CA ASP A 166 2.92 18.19 -6.49
C ASP A 166 3.27 18.52 -5.04
N VAL A 167 4.30 17.88 -4.50
CA VAL A 167 4.86 18.22 -3.17
C VAL A 167 5.45 19.62 -3.17
N VAL A 168 6.14 20.00 -4.26
CA VAL A 168 6.72 21.35 -4.42
C VAL A 168 5.61 22.41 -4.48
N GLU A 169 4.55 22.18 -5.26
CA GLU A 169 3.41 23.11 -5.34
C GLU A 169 2.70 23.23 -3.99
N ALA A 170 2.50 22.13 -3.28
CA ALA A 170 1.92 22.14 -1.94
C ALA A 170 2.82 22.91 -0.93
N ALA A 171 4.15 22.82 -1.06
CA ALA A 171 5.08 23.55 -0.20
C ALA A 171 5.00 25.08 -0.41
N LYS A 172 4.62 25.58 -1.58
CA LYS A 172 4.37 27.01 -1.80
C LYS A 172 3.28 27.57 -0.89
N CYS A 173 2.37 26.72 -0.39
CA CYS A 173 1.33 27.14 0.54
C CYS A 173 1.87 27.70 1.86
N PHE A 174 3.10 27.37 2.27
CA PHE A 174 3.73 28.02 3.42
C PHE A 174 3.89 29.53 3.24
N MET A 175 3.98 30.01 1.99
CA MET A 175 4.11 31.45 1.68
C MET A 175 2.78 32.20 1.63
N THR A 176 1.66 31.48 1.48
CA THR A 176 0.32 32.07 1.20
C THR A 176 -0.57 32.15 2.43
N ILE A 177 -0.22 31.47 3.52
CA ILE A 177 -0.99 31.48 4.76
C ILE A 177 -0.49 32.55 5.74
N GLU A 178 -1.44 33.16 6.45
CA GLU A 178 -1.18 34.08 7.55
C GLU A 178 -1.18 33.36 8.91
N GLN A 179 -2.05 32.36 9.04
CA GLN A 179 -2.23 31.59 10.28
C GLN A 179 -2.08 30.06 10.01
N PRO A 180 -1.52 29.30 10.97
CA PRO A 180 -1.33 27.86 10.82
C PRO A 180 -2.61 27.07 10.52
N ASP A 181 -3.76 27.53 11.00
CA ASP A 181 -5.05 26.85 10.83
C ASP A 181 -5.64 26.98 9.42
N GLN A 182 -5.08 27.83 8.57
CA GLN A 182 -5.44 27.94 7.15
C GLN A 182 -4.76 26.88 6.29
N PHE A 183 -3.70 26.23 6.80
CA PHE A 183 -2.78 25.43 6.01
C PHE A 183 -3.46 24.21 5.36
N ALA A 184 -4.21 23.44 6.15
CA ALA A 184 -4.88 22.23 5.65
C ALA A 184 -5.82 22.53 4.47
N ALA A 185 -6.62 23.59 4.59
CA ALA A 185 -7.59 23.97 3.55
C ALA A 185 -6.88 24.51 2.28
N THR A 186 -5.76 25.24 2.46
CA THR A 186 -5.01 25.81 1.35
C THR A 186 -4.33 24.68 0.53
N VAL A 187 -3.66 23.74 1.18
CA VAL A 187 -3.04 22.60 0.50
C VAL A 187 -4.10 21.68 -0.13
N ALA A 188 -5.25 21.48 0.52
CA ALA A 188 -6.33 20.66 -0.05
C ALA A 188 -6.83 21.22 -1.40
N LYS A 189 -6.89 22.54 -1.57
CA LYS A 189 -7.23 23.15 -2.86
C LYS A 189 -6.19 22.85 -3.93
N VAL A 190 -4.90 22.95 -3.59
CA VAL A 190 -3.79 22.64 -4.51
C VAL A 190 -3.85 21.15 -4.88
N ARG A 191 -3.95 20.25 -3.90
CA ARG A 191 -4.04 18.80 -4.14
C ARG A 191 -5.19 18.42 -5.07
N LYS A 192 -6.39 19.01 -4.87
CA LYS A 192 -7.54 18.78 -5.77
C LYS A 192 -7.30 19.22 -7.19
N GLN A 193 -6.55 20.30 -7.41
CA GLN A 193 -6.18 20.76 -8.76
C GLN A 193 -5.17 19.83 -9.43
N GLN A 194 -4.32 19.16 -8.65
CA GLN A 194 -3.31 18.21 -9.13
C GLN A 194 -3.87 16.80 -9.33
N THR A 195 -5.01 16.48 -8.68
CA THR A 195 -5.66 15.17 -8.83
C THR A 195 -6.28 15.04 -10.22
N GLN A 196 -5.95 13.97 -10.92
CA GLN A 196 -6.54 13.66 -12.23
C GLN A 196 -8.06 13.58 -12.14
N ALA A 197 -8.75 14.11 -13.16
CA ALA A 197 -10.19 13.95 -13.28
C ALA A 197 -10.57 12.46 -13.48
N PRO A 198 -11.77 12.03 -13.05
CA PRO A 198 -12.25 10.67 -13.31
C PRO A 198 -12.25 10.34 -14.80
N SER A 199 -11.76 9.14 -15.17
CA SER A 199 -11.71 8.68 -16.57
C SER A 199 -13.02 8.03 -17.04
N GLY A 200 -13.98 7.83 -16.12
CA GLY A 200 -15.20 7.07 -16.36
C GLY A 200 -15.07 5.61 -15.94
N GLN A 201 -16.22 4.99 -15.66
CA GLN A 201 -16.29 3.63 -15.10
C GLN A 201 -16.77 2.59 -16.12
N ASP A 202 -16.59 2.83 -17.42
CA ASP A 202 -16.87 1.82 -18.46
C ASP A 202 -15.95 0.61 -18.27
N CYS A 203 -16.52 -0.47 -17.73
CA CYS A 203 -15.81 -1.72 -17.47
C CYS A 203 -16.20 -2.80 -18.48
N LYS A 204 -15.26 -3.71 -18.73
CA LYS A 204 -15.56 -4.93 -19.47
C LYS A 204 -16.57 -5.77 -18.71
N PRO A 205 -17.48 -6.46 -19.39
CA PRO A 205 -18.46 -7.34 -18.75
C PRO A 205 -17.75 -8.49 -18.00
N ASP A 206 -18.30 -8.83 -16.85
CA ASP A 206 -17.82 -9.92 -16.01
C ASP A 206 -19.02 -10.57 -15.32
N GLU A 207 -19.46 -11.72 -15.84
CA GLU A 207 -20.58 -12.46 -15.29
C GLU A 207 -20.13 -13.34 -14.13
N ILE A 208 -20.89 -13.31 -13.03
CA ILE A 208 -20.56 -14.03 -11.79
C ILE A 208 -21.79 -14.76 -11.28
N ASP A 209 -21.66 -16.06 -11.07
CA ASP A 209 -22.66 -16.84 -10.34
C ASP A 209 -22.55 -16.56 -8.85
N LEU A 210 -23.56 -15.91 -8.29
CA LEU A 210 -23.56 -15.45 -6.91
C LEU A 210 -24.46 -16.31 -6.02
N LEU A 211 -23.98 -16.65 -4.84
CA LEU A 211 -24.83 -17.24 -3.81
C LEU A 211 -25.80 -16.21 -3.23
N SER A 212 -27.02 -16.65 -2.88
CA SER A 212 -27.92 -15.83 -2.07
C SER A 212 -27.30 -15.55 -0.68
N PRO A 213 -27.66 -14.45 -0.01
CA PRO A 213 -27.15 -14.13 1.34
C PRO A 213 -27.34 -15.27 2.35
N THR A 214 -28.49 -15.96 2.31
CA THR A 214 -28.76 -17.10 3.21
C THR A 214 -27.83 -18.27 2.91
N ALA A 215 -27.66 -18.66 1.64
CA ALA A 215 -26.76 -19.74 1.24
C ALA A 215 -25.29 -19.38 1.56
N TRP A 216 -24.88 -18.11 1.36
CA TRP A 216 -23.58 -17.62 1.75
C TRP A 216 -23.33 -17.79 3.27
N LYS A 217 -24.30 -17.39 4.11
CA LYS A 217 -24.19 -17.52 5.58
C LYS A 217 -24.01 -18.97 6.02
N GLU A 218 -24.77 -19.90 5.43
CA GLU A 218 -24.62 -21.33 5.74
C GLU A 218 -23.25 -21.86 5.29
N LYS A 219 -22.74 -21.42 4.15
CA LYS A 219 -21.41 -21.80 3.67
C LYS A 219 -20.29 -21.23 4.55
N MET A 220 -20.46 -20.00 5.08
CA MET A 220 -19.53 -19.44 6.07
C MET A 220 -19.43 -20.29 7.34
N LYS A 221 -20.54 -20.81 7.87
CA LYS A 221 -20.55 -21.71 9.03
C LYS A 221 -19.84 -23.04 8.79
N GLN A 222 -19.80 -23.49 7.54
CA GLN A 222 -19.10 -24.73 7.16
C GLN A 222 -17.60 -24.50 6.91
N SER A 223 -17.17 -23.23 6.76
CA SER A 223 -15.79 -22.88 6.45
C SER A 223 -14.92 -22.87 7.70
N LYS A 224 -13.65 -23.23 7.53
CA LYS A 224 -12.65 -23.26 8.60
C LYS A 224 -11.35 -22.59 8.17
N ILE A 225 -10.84 -21.72 9.04
CA ILE A 225 -9.58 -20.98 8.88
C ILE A 225 -8.55 -21.53 9.86
N LEU A 226 -7.33 -21.77 9.37
CA LEU A 226 -6.17 -22.05 10.20
C LEU A 226 -5.31 -20.80 10.33
N THR A 227 -4.99 -20.40 11.57
CA THR A 227 -4.05 -19.31 11.85
C THR A 227 -2.74 -19.91 12.33
N ILE A 228 -1.64 -19.59 11.66
CA ILE A 228 -0.32 -20.14 11.94
C ILE A 228 0.56 -19.08 12.60
N GLY A 229 1.06 -19.40 13.80
CA GLY A 229 1.97 -18.52 14.54
C GLY A 229 1.32 -17.28 15.15
N GLY A 230 0.01 -17.34 15.43
CA GLY A 230 -0.73 -16.29 16.12
C GLY A 230 -2.24 -16.45 16.00
N LYS A 231 -2.95 -15.58 16.73
CA LYS A 231 -4.42 -15.55 16.77
C LYS A 231 -5.03 -14.56 15.79
N GLY A 232 -4.20 -13.88 15.00
CA GLY A 232 -4.61 -12.76 14.18
C GLY A 232 -4.90 -11.48 14.98
N TRP A 233 -4.91 -10.36 14.31
CA TRP A 233 -5.26 -9.08 14.90
C TRP A 233 -6.70 -9.10 15.42
N ARG A 234 -6.95 -8.63 16.63
CA ARG A 234 -8.21 -8.68 17.39
C ARG A 234 -8.72 -10.08 17.76
N GLY A 235 -7.98 -11.13 17.44
CA GLY A 235 -8.32 -12.52 17.76
C GLY A 235 -9.55 -13.06 17.05
N PRO A 236 -9.89 -14.35 17.24
CA PRO A 236 -10.91 -15.04 16.45
C PRO A 236 -12.35 -14.80 16.89
N LYS A 237 -12.58 -14.25 18.11
CA LYS A 237 -13.92 -14.19 18.73
C LYS A 237 -14.98 -13.59 17.81
N SER A 238 -14.74 -12.39 17.29
CA SER A 238 -15.72 -11.70 16.43
C SER A 238 -15.97 -12.40 15.10
N VAL A 239 -14.94 -13.03 14.53
CA VAL A 239 -15.06 -13.79 13.28
C VAL A 239 -15.95 -15.02 13.49
N ILE A 240 -15.76 -15.75 14.59
CA ILE A 240 -16.57 -16.91 14.96
C ILE A 240 -18.03 -16.49 15.24
N GLU A 241 -18.21 -15.49 16.11
CA GLU A 241 -19.54 -15.09 16.58
C GLU A 241 -20.39 -14.45 15.47
N GLU A 242 -19.81 -13.58 14.65
CA GLU A 242 -20.56 -12.78 13.68
C GLU A 242 -20.65 -13.44 12.29
N LEU A 243 -19.59 -14.10 11.84
CA LEU A 243 -19.54 -14.73 10.53
C LEU A 243 -19.82 -16.25 10.59
N GLY A 244 -19.70 -16.86 11.77
CA GLY A 244 -19.91 -18.30 11.97
C GLY A 244 -18.74 -19.17 11.50
N VAL A 245 -17.65 -18.60 11.02
CA VAL A 245 -16.47 -19.32 10.51
C VAL A 245 -15.72 -19.97 11.66
N GLN A 246 -15.35 -21.25 11.51
CA GLN A 246 -14.50 -21.94 12.47
C GLN A 246 -13.05 -21.44 12.35
N VAL A 247 -12.37 -21.25 13.48
CA VAL A 247 -10.97 -20.82 13.53
C VAL A 247 -10.17 -21.76 14.42
N ALA A 248 -9.03 -22.24 13.93
CA ALA A 248 -8.09 -23.06 14.71
C ALA A 248 -6.68 -22.49 14.65
N GLU A 249 -6.04 -22.29 15.80
CA GLU A 249 -4.64 -21.88 15.90
C GLU A 249 -3.73 -23.10 15.77
N ILE A 250 -2.76 -23.04 14.88
CA ILE A 250 -1.81 -24.10 14.57
C ILE A 250 -0.38 -23.57 14.78
N PRO A 251 0.51 -24.29 15.45
CA PRO A 251 1.89 -23.85 15.63
C PRO A 251 2.69 -23.91 14.34
N TYR A 252 3.69 -23.04 14.19
CA TYR A 252 4.63 -23.06 13.06
C TYR A 252 5.27 -24.45 12.83
N ALA A 253 5.55 -25.18 13.92
CA ALA A 253 6.17 -26.50 13.87
C ALA A 253 5.38 -27.46 12.96
N GLU A 254 4.04 -27.44 13.00
CA GLU A 254 3.22 -28.34 12.19
C GLU A 254 3.38 -28.06 10.69
N VAL A 255 3.44 -26.78 10.30
CA VAL A 255 3.64 -26.41 8.89
C VAL A 255 5.07 -26.76 8.45
N ASN A 256 6.07 -26.52 9.30
CA ASN A 256 7.46 -26.91 9.00
C ASN A 256 7.64 -28.42 8.89
N ASP A 257 7.00 -29.20 9.74
CA ASP A 257 7.07 -30.65 9.68
C ASP A 257 6.40 -31.17 8.41
N ALA A 258 5.25 -30.59 8.03
CA ALA A 258 4.60 -30.92 6.76
C ALA A 258 5.47 -30.53 5.54
N TRP A 259 6.19 -29.40 5.60
CA TRP A 259 7.15 -28.98 4.60
C TRP A 259 8.34 -29.96 4.47
N LYS A 260 8.95 -30.36 5.62
CA LYS A 260 10.10 -31.29 5.64
C LYS A 260 9.80 -32.65 5.01
N ILE A 261 8.57 -33.16 5.24
CA ILE A 261 8.15 -34.46 4.75
C ILE A 261 7.44 -34.40 3.40
N ALA A 262 7.31 -33.20 2.80
CA ALA A 262 6.68 -33.05 1.50
C ALA A 262 7.38 -33.91 0.43
N ASP A 263 6.57 -34.52 -0.43
CA ASP A 263 7.05 -35.38 -1.52
C ASP A 263 7.97 -34.58 -2.46
N LYS A 264 9.23 -34.99 -2.53
CA LYS A 264 10.26 -34.29 -3.31
C LYS A 264 9.98 -34.27 -4.80
N GLU A 265 9.47 -35.39 -5.36
CA GLU A 265 9.17 -35.44 -6.80
C GLU A 265 7.97 -34.57 -7.15
N LYS A 266 6.93 -34.56 -6.30
CA LYS A 266 5.81 -33.63 -6.47
C LYS A 266 6.26 -32.17 -6.30
N SER A 267 7.18 -31.89 -5.37
CA SER A 267 7.73 -30.53 -5.20
C SER A 267 8.46 -30.07 -6.46
N LYS A 268 9.24 -30.94 -7.10
CA LYS A 268 9.89 -30.65 -8.39
C LYS A 268 8.83 -30.40 -9.49
N GLN A 269 7.79 -31.25 -9.58
CA GLN A 269 6.73 -31.07 -10.56
C GLN A 269 6.00 -29.75 -10.40
N VAL A 270 5.71 -29.32 -9.16
CA VAL A 270 5.11 -28.01 -8.87
C VAL A 270 6.07 -26.86 -9.25
N ALA A 271 7.34 -26.98 -8.91
CA ALA A 271 8.35 -25.99 -9.31
C ALA A 271 8.49 -25.90 -10.84
N ASP A 272 8.45 -27.01 -11.57
CA ASP A 272 8.45 -27.05 -13.05
C ASP A 272 7.20 -26.36 -13.62
N MET A 273 6.06 -26.60 -13.02
CA MET A 273 4.80 -25.95 -13.41
C MET A 273 4.91 -24.43 -13.23
N TRP A 274 5.39 -23.94 -12.09
CA TRP A 274 5.57 -22.53 -11.86
C TRP A 274 6.61 -21.91 -12.81
N GLN A 275 7.72 -22.60 -13.02
CA GLN A 275 8.77 -22.17 -13.96
C GLN A 275 8.22 -22.04 -15.39
N LYS A 276 7.38 -22.99 -15.83
CA LYS A 276 6.76 -22.95 -17.15
C LYS A 276 5.72 -21.84 -17.29
N ARG A 277 4.99 -21.52 -16.21
CA ARG A 277 3.96 -20.44 -16.20
C ARG A 277 4.55 -19.06 -16.09
N ALA A 278 5.72 -18.92 -15.48
CA ALA A 278 6.33 -17.61 -15.26
C ALA A 278 6.84 -17.01 -16.57
N SER A 279 6.46 -15.78 -16.86
CA SER A 279 7.01 -14.99 -17.97
C SER A 279 8.43 -14.50 -17.70
N LYS A 280 8.81 -14.43 -16.41
CA LYS A 280 10.14 -14.05 -15.94
C LYS A 280 10.44 -14.69 -14.59
N ILE A 281 11.69 -15.11 -14.40
CA ILE A 281 12.23 -15.49 -13.08
C ILE A 281 13.52 -14.67 -12.87
N ALA A 282 13.62 -13.95 -11.76
CA ALA A 282 14.79 -13.14 -11.45
C ALA A 282 15.20 -13.32 -9.99
N ASP A 283 16.50 -13.57 -9.81
CA ASP A 283 17.18 -13.70 -8.51
C ASP A 283 16.63 -14.83 -7.59
N VAL A 284 15.90 -15.80 -8.17
CA VAL A 284 15.36 -16.96 -7.47
C VAL A 284 15.99 -18.23 -8.02
N SER A 285 16.65 -18.99 -7.15
CA SER A 285 17.27 -20.26 -7.53
C SER A 285 16.23 -21.37 -7.71
N ARG A 286 16.60 -22.42 -8.46
CA ARG A 286 15.78 -23.62 -8.58
C ARG A 286 15.48 -24.24 -7.21
N LYS A 287 16.45 -24.25 -6.31
CA LYS A 287 16.30 -24.75 -4.95
C LYS A 287 15.21 -23.97 -4.17
N GLU A 288 15.18 -22.65 -4.31
CA GLU A 288 14.13 -21.83 -3.66
C GLU A 288 12.74 -22.11 -4.24
N LEU A 289 12.63 -22.37 -5.54
CA LEU A 289 11.36 -22.79 -6.15
C LEU A 289 10.89 -24.13 -5.59
N GLU A 290 11.78 -25.10 -5.45
CA GLU A 290 11.47 -26.42 -4.88
C GLU A 290 11.12 -26.33 -3.39
N ASN A 291 11.83 -25.48 -2.62
CA ASN A 291 11.48 -25.20 -1.23
C ASN A 291 10.08 -24.60 -1.07
N SER A 292 9.75 -23.62 -1.91
CA SER A 292 8.42 -22.99 -1.90
C SER A 292 7.34 -23.97 -2.36
N ALA A 293 7.67 -24.86 -3.31
CA ALA A 293 6.76 -25.93 -3.75
C ALA A 293 6.51 -26.96 -2.64
N ALA A 294 7.54 -27.34 -1.90
CA ALA A 294 7.39 -28.19 -0.72
C ALA A 294 6.55 -27.52 0.37
N MET A 295 6.69 -26.20 0.58
CA MET A 295 5.86 -25.41 1.51
C MET A 295 4.40 -25.40 1.06
N TYR A 296 4.13 -25.21 -0.23
CA TYR A 296 2.77 -25.28 -0.77
C TYR A 296 2.12 -26.65 -0.51
N LEU A 297 2.85 -27.75 -0.79
CA LEU A 297 2.35 -29.12 -0.52
C LEU A 297 2.14 -29.35 0.98
N GLY A 298 3.06 -28.83 1.81
CA GLY A 298 2.93 -28.85 3.27
C GLY A 298 1.66 -28.15 3.75
N MET A 299 1.41 -26.94 3.28
CA MET A 299 0.18 -26.19 3.58
C MET A 299 -1.08 -26.96 3.15
N LYS A 300 -1.09 -27.58 1.96
CA LYS A 300 -2.21 -28.42 1.52
C LYS A 300 -2.44 -29.61 2.43
N ASN A 301 -1.38 -30.25 2.90
CA ASN A 301 -1.48 -31.39 3.82
C ASN A 301 -2.05 -30.94 5.17
N VAL A 302 -1.63 -29.77 5.69
CA VAL A 302 -2.16 -29.20 6.94
C VAL A 302 -3.65 -28.83 6.78
N LEU A 303 -4.03 -28.16 5.67
CA LEU A 303 -5.44 -27.89 5.35
C LEU A 303 -6.29 -29.16 5.32
N LYS A 304 -5.82 -30.19 4.62
CA LYS A 304 -6.51 -31.49 4.54
C LYS A 304 -6.64 -32.16 5.90
N LYS A 305 -5.56 -32.20 6.70
CA LYS A 305 -5.54 -32.79 8.05
C LYS A 305 -6.59 -32.19 8.97
N HIS A 306 -6.77 -30.86 8.87
CA HIS A 306 -7.70 -30.12 9.72
C HIS A 306 -9.07 -29.90 9.08
N ALA A 307 -9.34 -30.46 7.90
CA ALA A 307 -10.54 -30.23 7.11
C ALA A 307 -10.86 -28.71 7.00
N ALA A 308 -9.87 -27.92 6.56
CA ALA A 308 -9.96 -26.46 6.50
C ALA A 308 -9.92 -25.95 5.06
N ASP A 309 -10.54 -24.79 4.83
CA ASP A 309 -10.65 -24.11 3.53
C ASP A 309 -9.62 -23.00 3.36
N ALA A 310 -9.06 -22.50 4.48
CA ALA A 310 -8.21 -21.33 4.50
C ALA A 310 -7.06 -21.49 5.49
N ILE A 311 -5.91 -20.94 5.11
CA ILE A 311 -4.71 -20.85 5.96
C ILE A 311 -4.16 -19.42 5.89
N THR A 312 -3.83 -18.87 7.06
CA THR A 312 -3.07 -17.61 7.14
C THR A 312 -1.88 -17.81 8.06
N ILE A 313 -0.73 -17.29 7.67
CA ILE A 313 0.53 -17.47 8.39
C ILE A 313 1.09 -16.11 8.79
N ASN A 314 1.52 -15.97 10.04
CA ASN A 314 2.36 -14.85 10.46
C ASN A 314 3.75 -15.01 9.80
N CYS A 315 3.82 -14.74 8.49
CA CYS A 315 4.99 -15.05 7.67
C CYS A 315 6.19 -14.16 8.03
N LEU A 316 6.01 -12.85 8.23
CA LEU A 316 7.09 -11.95 8.59
C LEU A 316 7.67 -12.32 9.97
N GLY A 317 6.81 -12.52 10.98
CA GLY A 317 7.25 -13.06 12.28
C GLY A 317 7.90 -14.44 12.17
N GLY A 318 7.42 -15.25 11.23
CA GLY A 318 7.98 -16.57 10.94
C GLY A 318 9.38 -16.53 10.33
N PHE A 319 9.61 -15.69 9.32
CA PHE A 319 10.92 -15.54 8.65
C PHE A 319 11.96 -14.91 9.57
N TYR A 320 11.62 -13.73 10.10
CA TYR A 320 12.57 -12.93 10.86
C TYR A 320 12.81 -13.49 12.26
N GLY A 321 11.86 -14.28 12.78
CA GLY A 321 12.01 -15.07 14.01
C GLY A 321 12.59 -16.46 13.81
N ASN A 322 12.96 -16.84 12.58
CA ASN A 322 13.48 -18.18 12.24
C ASN A 322 12.52 -19.32 12.63
N HIS A 323 11.22 -19.09 12.50
CA HIS A 323 10.16 -20.08 12.78
C HIS A 323 9.66 -20.76 11.51
N ILE A 324 9.86 -20.18 10.32
CA ILE A 324 9.52 -20.74 9.01
C ILE A 324 10.80 -20.80 8.16
N HIS A 325 10.98 -21.90 7.45
CA HIS A 325 12.23 -22.19 6.70
C HIS A 325 12.04 -22.19 5.18
N ALA A 326 10.84 -21.91 4.68
CA ALA A 326 10.54 -21.71 3.26
C ALA A 326 9.44 -20.68 3.07
N TYR A 327 9.52 -19.87 2.01
CA TYR A 327 8.57 -18.79 1.75
C TYR A 327 7.23 -19.35 1.25
N PRO A 328 6.09 -19.00 1.88
CA PRO A 328 4.77 -19.50 1.50
C PRO A 328 4.10 -18.72 0.37
N CYS A 329 4.68 -17.62 -0.12
CA CYS A 329 4.04 -16.68 -1.04
C CYS A 329 3.52 -17.34 -2.31
N LEU A 330 4.34 -18.16 -3.01
CA LEU A 330 3.91 -18.94 -4.18
C LEU A 330 2.83 -19.95 -3.82
N GLY A 331 2.90 -20.52 -2.63
CA GLY A 331 1.90 -21.46 -2.12
C GLY A 331 0.55 -20.80 -1.85
N PHE A 332 0.52 -19.62 -1.25
CA PHE A 332 -0.71 -18.84 -1.05
C PHE A 332 -1.37 -18.48 -2.38
N HIS A 333 -0.58 -18.02 -3.34
CA HIS A 333 -1.04 -17.76 -4.70
C HIS A 333 -1.71 -19.00 -5.33
N GLU A 334 -1.05 -20.16 -5.26
CA GLU A 334 -1.58 -21.39 -5.87
C GLU A 334 -2.83 -21.90 -5.14
N LEU A 335 -2.89 -21.81 -3.80
CA LEU A 335 -4.11 -22.13 -3.03
C LEU A 335 -5.29 -21.27 -3.51
N CYS A 336 -5.08 -19.96 -3.68
CA CYS A 336 -6.12 -19.07 -4.18
C CYS A 336 -6.55 -19.40 -5.62
N ASN A 337 -5.62 -19.79 -6.49
CA ASN A 337 -5.93 -20.27 -7.84
C ASN A 337 -6.78 -21.56 -7.85
N GLU A 338 -6.67 -22.37 -6.81
CA GLU A 338 -7.45 -23.60 -6.65
C GLU A 338 -8.81 -23.39 -5.95
N GLY A 339 -9.13 -22.15 -5.55
CA GLY A 339 -10.35 -21.83 -4.81
C GLY A 339 -10.30 -22.18 -3.32
N LEU A 340 -9.10 -22.41 -2.79
CA LEU A 340 -8.80 -22.34 -1.35
C LEU A 340 -8.37 -20.93 -0.99
N VAL A 341 -8.12 -20.65 0.29
CA VAL A 341 -7.62 -19.35 0.71
C VAL A 341 -6.23 -19.49 1.33
N GLY A 342 -5.26 -18.83 0.73
CA GLY A 342 -3.94 -18.62 1.30
C GLY A 342 -3.71 -17.13 1.54
N ALA A 343 -3.43 -16.71 2.78
CA ALA A 343 -3.28 -15.32 3.16
C ALA A 343 -2.02 -15.07 4.00
N CYS A 344 -1.43 -13.89 3.83
CA CYS A 344 -0.25 -13.46 4.57
C CYS A 344 -0.58 -12.89 5.96
N GLU A 345 0.48 -12.76 6.77
CA GLU A 345 0.58 -11.92 7.97
C GLU A 345 -0.35 -12.30 9.12
N CYS A 346 -0.95 -13.50 9.06
CA CYS A 346 -1.93 -13.96 10.05
C CYS A 346 -3.08 -12.94 10.22
N ASP A 347 -3.45 -12.23 9.15
CA ASP A 347 -4.59 -11.32 9.17
C ASP A 347 -5.88 -12.12 9.04
N LEU A 348 -6.46 -12.42 10.19
CA LEU A 348 -7.66 -13.23 10.30
C LEU A 348 -8.91 -12.54 9.71
N LEU A 349 -9.02 -11.20 9.83
CA LEU A 349 -10.17 -10.48 9.28
C LEU A 349 -10.17 -10.51 7.77
N SER A 350 -9.04 -10.15 7.15
CA SER A 350 -8.89 -10.23 5.71
C SER A 350 -8.99 -11.67 5.20
N THR A 351 -8.48 -12.65 5.94
CA THR A 351 -8.65 -14.08 5.57
C THR A 351 -10.13 -14.48 5.60
N ALA A 352 -10.90 -14.08 6.61
CA ALA A 352 -12.34 -14.33 6.68
C ALA A 352 -13.10 -13.60 5.56
N THR A 353 -12.66 -12.40 5.20
CA THR A 353 -13.16 -11.64 4.05
C THR A 353 -12.91 -12.38 2.74
N MET A 354 -11.70 -12.92 2.53
CA MET A 354 -11.37 -13.76 1.36
C MET A 354 -12.24 -15.03 1.30
N VAL A 355 -12.48 -15.69 2.44
CA VAL A 355 -13.41 -16.83 2.55
C VAL A 355 -14.83 -16.41 2.17
N GLY A 356 -15.26 -15.24 2.64
CA GLY A 356 -16.57 -14.66 2.31
C GLY A 356 -16.73 -14.41 0.80
N LEU A 357 -15.75 -13.80 0.17
CA LEU A 357 -15.72 -13.56 -1.29
C LEU A 357 -15.69 -14.86 -2.08
N LYS A 358 -14.80 -15.80 -1.72
CA LYS A 358 -14.74 -17.14 -2.32
C LYS A 358 -16.10 -17.83 -2.28
N ASN A 359 -16.77 -17.81 -1.13
CA ASN A 359 -18.07 -18.45 -0.95
C ASN A 359 -19.15 -17.75 -1.76
N LEU A 360 -19.18 -16.43 -1.79
CA LEU A 360 -20.16 -15.63 -2.52
C LEU A 360 -20.09 -15.86 -4.03
N THR A 361 -18.87 -15.98 -4.57
CA THR A 361 -18.59 -15.93 -6.02
C THR A 361 -18.24 -17.29 -6.63
N GLY A 362 -18.41 -18.38 -5.92
CA GLY A 362 -18.02 -19.69 -6.42
C GLY A 362 -16.53 -19.91 -6.62
N GLY A 363 -15.66 -19.14 -5.91
CA GLY A 363 -14.23 -19.39 -5.90
C GLY A 363 -13.30 -18.21 -6.12
N ARG A 364 -13.79 -16.99 -6.39
CA ARG A 364 -12.93 -15.80 -6.47
C ARG A 364 -12.54 -15.36 -5.07
N THR A 365 -11.34 -15.69 -4.66
CA THR A 365 -10.85 -15.36 -3.31
C THR A 365 -10.52 -13.87 -3.15
N GLY A 366 -10.21 -13.17 -4.24
CA GLY A 366 -9.46 -11.92 -4.14
C GLY A 366 -8.08 -12.14 -3.54
N PHE A 367 -7.49 -11.07 -3.05
CA PHE A 367 -6.24 -11.11 -2.29
C PHE A 367 -6.19 -10.00 -1.24
N ILE A 368 -5.60 -10.30 -0.10
CA ILE A 368 -5.21 -9.32 0.91
C ILE A 368 -4.26 -8.30 0.29
N SER A 369 -4.43 -7.02 0.58
CA SER A 369 -3.65 -5.97 -0.07
C SER A 369 -3.29 -4.81 0.85
N ASP A 370 -2.06 -4.33 0.66
CA ASP A 370 -1.52 -3.10 1.24
C ASP A 370 -1.84 -1.93 0.29
N PRO A 371 -2.53 -0.90 0.74
CA PRO A 371 -2.92 0.20 -0.12
C PRO A 371 -1.82 1.26 -0.26
N VAL A 372 -1.64 1.74 -1.48
CA VAL A 372 -0.88 2.95 -1.80
C VAL A 372 -1.80 3.91 -2.56
N ILE A 373 -1.86 5.18 -2.18
CA ILE A 373 -2.76 6.14 -2.82
C ILE A 373 -1.94 7.17 -3.60
N ASP A 374 -2.19 7.23 -4.92
CA ASP A 374 -1.58 8.20 -5.84
C ASP A 374 -2.63 9.20 -6.34
N PHE A 375 -2.65 10.38 -5.75
CA PHE A 375 -3.59 11.44 -6.13
C PHE A 375 -3.34 11.97 -7.54
N ALA A 376 -2.07 12.08 -7.98
CA ALA A 376 -1.77 12.55 -9.34
C ALA A 376 -2.48 11.75 -10.41
N LYS A 377 -2.53 10.44 -10.25
CA LYS A 377 -3.21 9.50 -11.17
C LYS A 377 -4.63 9.15 -10.77
N ARG A 378 -5.14 9.66 -9.65
CA ARG A 378 -6.42 9.27 -9.06
C ARG A 378 -6.55 7.75 -8.88
N GLN A 379 -5.52 7.11 -8.30
CA GLN A 379 -5.45 5.66 -8.17
C GLN A 379 -5.23 5.24 -6.72
N ILE A 380 -5.86 4.11 -6.34
CA ILE A 380 -5.41 3.29 -5.23
C ILE A 380 -4.69 2.07 -5.82
N ILE A 381 -3.53 1.76 -5.30
CA ILE A 381 -2.72 0.62 -5.74
C ILE A 381 -2.74 -0.44 -4.63
N TYR A 382 -3.21 -1.63 -4.97
CA TYR A 382 -3.28 -2.77 -4.07
C TYR A 382 -2.03 -3.61 -4.24
N ALA A 383 -1.14 -3.55 -3.26
CA ALA A 383 0.13 -4.26 -3.28
C ALA A 383 0.07 -5.50 -2.40
N HIS A 384 0.52 -6.65 -2.90
CA HIS A 384 0.88 -7.82 -2.08
C HIS A 384 1.67 -8.86 -2.87
N CYS A 385 2.23 -9.86 -2.15
CA CYS A 385 3.07 -10.91 -2.72
C CYS A 385 2.34 -12.22 -3.04
N VAL A 386 0.99 -12.25 -3.01
CA VAL A 386 0.19 -13.50 -2.97
C VAL A 386 -1.03 -13.51 -3.89
N ALA A 387 -1.21 -12.49 -4.72
CA ALA A 387 -2.39 -12.36 -5.56
C ALA A 387 -2.54 -13.55 -6.54
N PRO A 388 -3.71 -14.20 -6.63
CA PRO A 388 -3.96 -15.25 -7.62
C PRO A 388 -3.86 -14.69 -9.04
N ASN A 389 -3.27 -15.43 -9.96
CA ASN A 389 -3.28 -15.05 -11.36
C ASN A 389 -4.51 -15.55 -12.14
N ARG A 390 -5.35 -16.35 -11.51
CA ARG A 390 -6.72 -16.66 -11.96
C ARG A 390 -7.69 -15.69 -11.29
N ALA A 391 -7.65 -14.45 -11.75
CA ALA A 391 -8.40 -13.35 -11.14
C ALA A 391 -9.92 -13.58 -11.09
N PHE A 392 -10.45 -14.34 -12.06
CA PHE A 392 -11.88 -14.68 -12.19
C PHE A 392 -12.25 -16.03 -11.56
N GLY A 393 -11.42 -16.55 -10.66
CA GLY A 393 -11.65 -17.80 -9.95
C GLY A 393 -10.98 -19.03 -10.58
N PRO A 394 -11.13 -20.22 -9.98
CA PRO A 394 -10.37 -21.43 -10.33
C PRO A 394 -10.49 -21.86 -11.80
N ASN A 395 -11.66 -21.62 -12.40
CA ASN A 395 -11.95 -21.95 -13.79
C ASN A 395 -11.64 -20.79 -14.76
N GLY A 396 -11.22 -19.64 -14.22
CA GLY A 396 -10.90 -18.46 -15.01
C GLY A 396 -9.58 -18.58 -15.75
N GLN A 397 -9.37 -17.68 -16.72
CA GLN A 397 -8.12 -17.57 -17.45
C GLN A 397 -6.95 -17.25 -16.51
N SER A 398 -5.81 -17.92 -16.73
CA SER A 398 -4.56 -17.59 -16.05
C SER A 398 -3.89 -16.40 -16.69
N ASN A 399 -3.54 -15.40 -15.90
CA ASN A 399 -2.77 -14.24 -16.33
C ASN A 399 -1.26 -14.50 -16.14
N PRO A 400 -0.38 -13.74 -16.82
CA PRO A 400 1.07 -13.89 -16.66
C PRO A 400 1.52 -13.61 -15.22
N ILE A 401 2.58 -14.31 -14.80
CA ILE A 401 3.26 -14.07 -13.52
C ILE A 401 4.75 -13.87 -13.74
N GLU A 402 5.36 -13.11 -12.85
CA GLU A 402 6.82 -13.05 -12.70
C GLU A 402 7.18 -13.59 -11.30
N ILE A 403 8.20 -14.43 -11.22
CA ILE A 403 8.73 -14.97 -9.96
C ILE A 403 9.97 -14.17 -9.58
N LEU A 404 9.98 -13.63 -8.37
CA LEU A 404 10.99 -12.71 -7.87
C LEU A 404 11.33 -13.11 -6.42
N THR A 405 12.41 -12.59 -5.86
CA THR A 405 12.64 -12.67 -4.41
C THR A 405 11.56 -11.91 -3.64
N HIS A 406 11.37 -12.22 -2.36
CA HIS A 406 10.52 -11.43 -1.46
C HIS A 406 10.96 -9.95 -1.45
N SER A 407 10.01 -9.03 -1.34
CA SER A 407 10.29 -7.60 -1.59
C SER A 407 11.15 -6.94 -0.52
N GLU A 408 11.02 -7.34 0.74
CA GLU A 408 11.65 -6.65 1.87
C GLU A 408 13.08 -7.12 2.12
N ASP A 409 13.31 -8.43 2.13
CA ASP A 409 14.61 -9.04 2.48
C ASP A 409 15.40 -9.55 1.27
N ARG A 410 14.81 -9.57 0.08
CA ARG A 410 15.43 -10.04 -1.18
C ARG A 410 15.81 -11.52 -1.15
N GLN A 411 15.08 -12.33 -0.38
CA GLN A 411 15.31 -13.77 -0.25
C GLN A 411 14.08 -14.58 -0.72
N GLY A 412 14.22 -15.91 -0.75
CA GLY A 412 13.16 -16.85 -1.07
C GLY A 412 12.52 -16.64 -2.43
N ALA A 413 11.26 -17.03 -2.56
CA ALA A 413 10.48 -16.85 -3.79
C ALA A 413 9.11 -16.23 -3.51
N SER A 414 8.80 -15.21 -4.27
CA SER A 414 7.55 -14.44 -4.26
C SER A 414 7.11 -14.18 -5.69
N LEU A 415 5.97 -13.52 -5.92
CA LEU A 415 5.49 -13.31 -7.28
C LEU A 415 4.87 -11.93 -7.50
N ARG A 416 4.91 -11.53 -8.76
CA ARG A 416 4.10 -10.47 -9.33
C ARG A 416 3.08 -11.11 -10.26
N SER A 417 1.79 -11.04 -9.92
CA SER A 417 0.70 -11.35 -10.84
C SER A 417 0.43 -10.11 -11.70
N LEU A 418 0.41 -10.29 -13.02
CA LEU A 418 -0.01 -9.25 -13.96
C LEU A 418 -1.51 -9.41 -14.18
N LEU A 419 -2.28 -8.68 -13.41
CA LEU A 419 -3.73 -8.84 -13.31
C LEU A 419 -4.45 -8.14 -14.46
N PRO A 420 -5.64 -8.62 -14.90
CA PRO A 420 -6.36 -8.04 -16.04
C PRO A 420 -6.82 -6.62 -15.76
N THR A 421 -6.75 -5.75 -16.77
CA THR A 421 -7.21 -4.36 -16.70
C THR A 421 -8.49 -4.12 -17.48
N GLY A 422 -9.21 -3.06 -17.10
CA GLY A 422 -10.48 -2.69 -17.73
C GLY A 422 -11.70 -3.35 -17.10
N TYR A 423 -11.55 -4.07 -16.00
CA TYR A 423 -12.65 -4.72 -15.27
C TYR A 423 -12.95 -4.00 -13.96
N MET A 424 -14.19 -4.13 -13.49
CA MET A 424 -14.57 -3.69 -12.17
C MET A 424 -13.89 -4.56 -11.10
N THR A 425 -13.40 -3.94 -10.05
CA THR A 425 -12.94 -4.59 -8.83
C THR A 425 -13.75 -4.08 -7.64
N THR A 426 -14.03 -4.96 -6.71
CA THR A 426 -14.65 -4.66 -5.42
C THR A 426 -13.62 -4.89 -4.33
N THR A 427 -13.45 -3.89 -3.47
CA THR A 427 -12.54 -3.94 -2.33
C THR A 427 -13.33 -3.81 -1.05
N ILE A 428 -13.17 -4.77 -0.15
CA ILE A 428 -13.94 -4.83 1.10
C ILE A 428 -13.09 -5.26 2.29
N GLU A 429 -13.68 -5.04 3.48
CA GLU A 429 -13.30 -5.71 4.71
C GLU A 429 -14.57 -6.06 5.51
N LEU A 430 -14.70 -7.32 5.90
CA LEU A 430 -15.73 -7.76 6.83
C LEU A 430 -15.25 -7.50 8.26
N ALA A 431 -15.39 -6.26 8.72
CA ALA A 431 -14.95 -5.81 10.03
C ALA A 431 -15.87 -6.36 11.14
N ALA A 432 -15.83 -7.67 11.37
CA ALA A 432 -16.72 -8.41 12.25
C ALA A 432 -16.74 -7.84 13.70
N PHE A 433 -15.60 -7.34 14.17
CA PHE A 433 -15.48 -6.75 15.53
C PHE A 433 -16.30 -5.46 15.72
N ASN A 434 -16.68 -4.79 14.62
CA ASN A 434 -17.50 -3.56 14.60
C ASN A 434 -18.89 -3.80 14.00
N LYS A 435 -19.18 -5.00 13.48
CA LYS A 435 -20.39 -5.29 12.69
C LYS A 435 -20.52 -4.32 11.52
N GLU A 436 -19.45 -4.18 10.75
CA GLU A 436 -19.34 -3.18 9.70
C GLU A 436 -18.74 -3.80 8.43
N LEU A 437 -19.38 -3.56 7.30
CA LEU A 437 -18.85 -3.83 5.97
C LEU A 437 -18.17 -2.57 5.45
N LEU A 438 -16.86 -2.62 5.26
CA LEU A 438 -16.13 -1.60 4.51
C LEU A 438 -16.21 -1.93 3.03
N PHE A 439 -16.48 -0.93 2.22
CA PHE A 439 -16.72 -1.12 0.81
C PHE A 439 -16.19 0.05 -0.02
N HIS A 440 -15.52 -0.26 -1.09
CA HIS A 440 -15.35 0.61 -2.25
C HIS A 440 -15.13 -0.26 -3.49
N ARG A 441 -15.28 0.33 -4.66
CA ARG A 441 -15.05 -0.35 -5.93
C ARG A 441 -14.33 0.59 -6.90
N GLY A 442 -13.83 0.04 -7.99
CA GLY A 442 -13.18 0.84 -9.01
C GLY A 442 -12.72 -0.01 -10.18
N LYS A 443 -12.30 0.67 -11.23
CA LYS A 443 -11.81 0.05 -12.46
C LYS A 443 -10.33 -0.28 -12.32
N ALA A 444 -9.95 -1.54 -12.53
CA ALA A 444 -8.56 -1.95 -12.67
C ALA A 444 -7.96 -1.31 -13.93
N VAL A 445 -6.92 -0.50 -13.77
CA VAL A 445 -6.37 0.32 -14.87
C VAL A 445 -4.93 -0.02 -15.26
N ASP A 446 -4.10 -0.50 -14.30
CA ASP A 446 -2.70 -0.77 -14.58
C ASP A 446 -2.09 -1.79 -13.61
N ASN A 447 -0.95 -2.36 -13.99
CA ASN A 447 -0.07 -3.14 -13.12
C ASN A 447 1.23 -2.36 -12.92
N ILE A 448 1.47 -1.86 -11.72
CA ILE A 448 2.62 -0.99 -11.45
C ILE A 448 3.90 -1.83 -11.30
N ILE A 449 4.87 -1.55 -12.15
CA ILE A 449 6.19 -2.18 -12.13
C ILE A 449 7.13 -1.29 -11.30
N GLU A 450 7.09 -1.46 -10.00
CA GLU A 450 7.90 -0.74 -9.03
C GLU A 450 8.55 -1.77 -8.09
N ASP A 451 9.81 -1.55 -7.72
CA ASP A 451 10.59 -2.52 -6.93
C ASP A 451 10.43 -2.36 -5.42
N ARG A 452 10.04 -1.15 -4.96
CA ARG A 452 9.66 -0.89 -3.57
C ARG A 452 8.29 -1.50 -3.30
N ALA A 453 8.01 -1.88 -2.05
CA ALA A 453 6.80 -2.57 -1.61
C ALA A 453 6.62 -3.97 -2.23
N CYS A 454 5.51 -4.64 -1.87
CA CYS A 454 5.18 -5.97 -2.34
C CYS A 454 5.09 -6.09 -3.86
N ARG A 455 5.32 -7.28 -4.40
CA ARG A 455 5.60 -7.51 -5.84
C ARG A 455 4.43 -7.25 -6.77
N THR A 456 3.24 -7.82 -6.49
CA THR A 456 2.02 -7.50 -7.24
C THR A 456 1.52 -6.13 -6.84
N LYS A 457 1.15 -5.29 -7.81
CA LYS A 457 0.58 -3.96 -7.58
C LYS A 457 -0.48 -3.68 -8.63
N LEU A 458 -1.74 -3.91 -8.28
CA LEU A 458 -2.88 -3.58 -9.12
C LEU A 458 -3.30 -2.14 -8.87
N ALA A 459 -3.20 -1.27 -9.86
CA ALA A 459 -3.73 0.07 -9.79
C ALA A 459 -5.22 0.09 -10.18
N VAL A 460 -6.01 0.72 -9.35
CA VAL A 460 -7.46 0.84 -9.52
C VAL A 460 -7.86 2.31 -9.43
N GLU A 461 -8.64 2.78 -10.39
CA GLU A 461 -9.31 4.09 -10.29
C GLU A 461 -10.60 3.91 -9.50
N PRO A 462 -10.72 4.50 -8.28
CA PRO A 462 -11.90 4.32 -7.44
C PRO A 462 -13.14 5.00 -8.04
N ASP A 463 -14.30 4.32 -7.91
CA ASP A 463 -15.62 4.87 -8.18
C ASP A 463 -16.06 5.68 -6.94
N GLY A 464 -15.98 7.02 -7.03
CA GLY A 464 -16.28 7.90 -5.90
C GLY A 464 -15.18 8.89 -5.57
N ASP A 465 -15.11 9.34 -4.34
CA ASP A 465 -14.17 10.37 -3.88
C ASP A 465 -12.90 9.73 -3.27
N ILE A 466 -11.78 9.79 -4.00
CA ILE A 466 -10.48 9.27 -3.53
C ILE A 466 -10.03 9.91 -2.19
N GLU A 467 -10.47 11.13 -1.87
CA GLU A 467 -10.15 11.80 -0.60
C GLU A 467 -10.75 11.07 0.62
N LYS A 468 -11.90 10.42 0.45
CA LYS A 468 -12.54 9.66 1.53
C LYS A 468 -11.70 8.47 1.97
N LEU A 469 -10.94 7.82 1.06
CA LEU A 469 -10.04 6.73 1.41
C LEU A 469 -9.06 7.11 2.51
N MET A 470 -8.68 8.40 2.59
CA MET A 470 -7.75 8.89 3.61
C MET A 470 -8.36 9.03 5.02
N THR A 471 -9.69 8.94 5.19
CA THR A 471 -10.36 9.41 6.42
C THR A 471 -10.61 8.35 7.47
N GLN A 472 -10.75 7.08 7.09
CA GLN A 472 -11.23 6.01 7.98
C GLN A 472 -10.27 4.83 8.12
N TRP A 473 -9.20 4.78 7.34
CA TRP A 473 -8.40 3.58 7.15
C TRP A 473 -7.82 3.00 8.45
N ASP A 474 -7.30 3.83 9.33
CA ASP A 474 -6.68 3.42 10.59
C ASP A 474 -7.63 2.74 11.60
N ARG A 475 -8.95 2.84 11.41
CA ARG A 475 -9.94 2.24 12.32
C ARG A 475 -10.08 0.72 12.16
N PHE A 476 -9.75 0.18 10.99
CA PHE A 476 -10.11 -1.17 10.58
C PHE A 476 -8.92 -2.06 10.22
N GLY A 477 -7.73 -1.66 10.59
CA GLY A 477 -6.50 -2.34 10.21
C GLY A 477 -5.90 -1.80 8.92
N TRP A 478 -4.76 -2.37 8.54
CA TRP A 478 -3.99 -1.90 7.40
C TRP A 478 -4.53 -2.44 6.07
N HIS A 479 -4.90 -3.71 6.04
CA HIS A 479 -5.30 -4.39 4.81
C HIS A 479 -6.77 -4.18 4.42
N ARG A 480 -7.04 -4.43 3.14
CA ARG A 480 -8.36 -4.72 2.56
C ARG A 480 -8.21 -5.89 1.60
N VAL A 481 -9.33 -6.50 1.24
CA VAL A 481 -9.36 -7.56 0.24
C VAL A 481 -9.96 -7.04 -1.05
N THR A 482 -9.21 -7.19 -2.14
CA THR A 482 -9.61 -6.77 -3.49
C THR A 482 -9.91 -8.00 -4.34
N ALA A 483 -11.08 -8.04 -4.97
CA ALA A 483 -11.51 -9.09 -5.90
C ALA A 483 -12.11 -8.48 -7.17
N TYR A 484 -12.05 -9.24 -8.28
CA TYR A 484 -12.71 -8.86 -9.52
C TYR A 484 -14.21 -9.08 -9.44
N GLY A 485 -14.96 -8.16 -10.01
CA GLY A 485 -16.41 -8.17 -10.12
C GLY A 485 -17.06 -6.94 -9.49
N ASP A 486 -18.26 -6.59 -9.94
CA ASP A 486 -19.13 -5.64 -9.26
C ASP A 486 -19.99 -6.40 -8.24
N LEU A 487 -19.58 -6.34 -6.98
CA LEU A 487 -20.20 -7.07 -5.88
C LEU A 487 -20.99 -6.16 -4.94
N LYS A 488 -21.30 -4.91 -5.34
CA LYS A 488 -21.99 -3.94 -4.47
C LYS A 488 -23.30 -4.49 -3.91
N ASP A 489 -24.22 -4.83 -4.79
CA ASP A 489 -25.55 -5.24 -4.38
C ASP A 489 -25.57 -6.50 -3.52
N PRO A 490 -24.92 -7.61 -3.90
CA PRO A 490 -24.92 -8.83 -3.09
C PRO A 490 -24.24 -8.63 -1.72
N LEU A 491 -23.19 -7.83 -1.64
CA LEU A 491 -22.53 -7.53 -0.37
C LEU A 491 -23.39 -6.65 0.53
N PHE A 492 -24.13 -5.71 -0.03
CA PHE A 492 -25.04 -4.85 0.71
C PHE A 492 -26.23 -5.64 1.25
N GLU A 493 -26.75 -6.62 0.49
CA GLU A 493 -27.79 -7.55 0.95
C GLU A 493 -27.25 -8.44 2.10
N ILE A 494 -26.02 -8.93 2.01
CA ILE A 494 -25.37 -9.67 3.11
C ILE A 494 -25.24 -8.77 4.36
N ALA A 495 -24.75 -7.56 4.23
CA ALA A 495 -24.62 -6.64 5.35
C ALA A 495 -25.98 -6.34 6.00
N LYS A 496 -27.04 -6.15 5.19
CA LYS A 496 -28.42 -5.95 5.67
C LYS A 496 -28.92 -7.19 6.42
N MET A 497 -28.71 -8.40 5.87
CA MET A 497 -29.08 -9.65 6.55
C MET A 497 -28.37 -9.81 7.89
N LEU A 498 -27.09 -9.46 7.96
CA LEU A 498 -26.29 -9.49 9.18
C LEU A 498 -26.61 -8.35 10.15
N LYS A 499 -27.40 -7.36 9.73
CA LYS A 499 -27.66 -6.11 10.45
C LYS A 499 -26.37 -5.31 10.73
N TRP A 500 -25.47 -5.31 9.77
CA TRP A 500 -24.21 -4.59 9.84
C TRP A 500 -24.33 -3.21 9.20
N LYS A 501 -23.56 -2.28 9.71
CA LYS A 501 -23.35 -0.97 9.08
C LYS A 501 -22.54 -1.16 7.80
N ILE A 502 -22.85 -0.33 6.79
CA ILE A 502 -22.05 -0.20 5.56
C ILE A 502 -21.30 1.12 5.62
N THR A 503 -19.99 1.06 5.38
CA THR A 503 -19.13 2.25 5.22
C THR A 503 -18.55 2.23 3.83
N GLU A 504 -19.06 3.10 2.95
CA GLU A 504 -18.47 3.35 1.64
C GLU A 504 -17.26 4.25 1.82
N GLU A 505 -16.04 3.70 1.53
CA GLU A 505 -14.76 4.35 1.79
C GLU A 505 -14.32 5.34 0.68
N ALA A 506 -14.94 5.30 -0.51
CA ALA A 506 -14.69 6.22 -1.62
C ALA A 506 -15.96 6.88 -2.15
#